data_6a2ab853d2abd3842b8e394bb0b9ea89
#
_entry.id   6a2ab853d2abd3842b8e394bb0b9ea89
#
_cell.length_a   1.000
_cell.length_b   1.000
_cell.length_c   1.000
_cell.angle_alpha   90.00
_cell.angle_beta   90.00
_cell.angle_gamma   90.00
#
_symmetry.space_group_name_H-M   'P 1'
#
loop_
_entity.id
_entity.type
_entity.pdbx_description
1 polymer ?
#
loop_
_entity_poly.entity_id
_entity_poly.type
_entity_poly.pdbx_seq_one_letter_code
_entity_poly.pdbx_strand_id
1 'polypeptide(L)'
;MSRLRFRNLTVTPADPVEEWGVEGLLTAVDRGSLPDWRRIADAVRAEPWGPVATELLEALELAEDRGVTATLRRAVARAREEVEQSARDEV
;
A
#
# COMPACT_ATOMS: atom_id res chain seq x y z
N MET A 1 17.47 -8.84 -1.20
CA MET A 1 16.56 -9.74 -0.50
C MET A 1 15.90 -9.00 0.64
N SER A 2 14.58 -9.00 0.68
CA SER A 2 13.86 -8.28 1.73
C SER A 2 14.03 -8.98 3.07
N ARG A 3 14.22 -8.19 4.14
CA ARG A 3 14.29 -8.71 5.50
C ARG A 3 12.95 -8.57 6.22
N LEU A 4 11.93 -8.23 5.48
CA LEU A 4 10.59 -8.06 6.02
C LEU A 4 10.06 -9.38 6.58
N ARG A 5 9.56 -9.33 7.82
CA ARG A 5 8.93 -10.48 8.46
C ARG A 5 7.63 -10.04 9.10
N PHE A 6 6.59 -10.80 8.87
CA PHE A 6 5.30 -10.55 9.50
C PHE A 6 5.16 -11.42 10.74
N ARG A 7 4.93 -10.78 11.89
CA ARG A 7 4.72 -11.49 13.15
C ARG A 7 3.28 -11.94 13.28
N ASN A 8 3.12 -13.18 13.73
CA ASN A 8 1.79 -13.72 14.05
C ASN A 8 0.79 -13.68 12.90
N LEU A 9 1.30 -13.61 11.66
CA LEU A 9 0.47 -13.63 10.48
C LEU A 9 0.62 -14.95 9.75
N THR A 10 -0.46 -15.41 9.14
CA THR A 10 -0.45 -16.60 8.31
C THR A 10 0.12 -16.32 6.92
N VAL A 11 0.28 -15.04 6.58
CA VAL A 11 0.83 -14.61 5.30
C VAL A 11 2.31 -14.27 5.43
N THR A 12 3.02 -14.30 4.32
CA THR A 12 4.44 -13.96 4.25
C THR A 12 4.64 -12.82 3.24
N PRO A 13 5.80 -12.14 3.27
CA PRO A 13 6.08 -11.11 2.25
C PRO A 13 6.08 -11.63 0.82
N ALA A 14 6.20 -12.93 0.63
CA ALA A 14 6.14 -13.55 -0.70
C ALA A 14 4.72 -13.66 -1.23
N ASP A 15 3.71 -13.59 -0.36
CA ASP A 15 2.31 -13.63 -0.77
C ASP A 15 1.90 -12.34 -1.46
N PRO A 16 0.84 -12.36 -2.29
CA PRO A 16 0.36 -11.14 -2.93
C PRO A 16 0.01 -10.06 -1.89
N VAL A 17 0.27 -8.80 -2.24
CA VAL A 17 0.01 -7.66 -1.36
C VAL A 17 -1.44 -7.64 -0.89
N GLU A 18 -2.37 -8.10 -1.72
CA GLU A 18 -3.79 -8.16 -1.40
C GLU A 18 -4.09 -9.02 -0.18
N GLU A 19 -3.19 -9.95 0.14
CA GLU A 19 -3.37 -10.86 1.26
C GLU A 19 -2.67 -10.39 2.55
N TRP A 20 -1.89 -9.31 2.48
CA TRP A 20 -1.13 -8.85 3.64
C TRP A 20 -1.98 -8.31 4.78
N GLY A 21 -3.09 -7.62 4.46
CA GLY A 21 -3.94 -6.98 5.46
C GLY A 21 -3.30 -5.74 6.07
N VAL A 22 -4.02 -5.09 6.98
CA VAL A 22 -3.55 -3.86 7.63
C VAL A 22 -2.24 -4.08 8.37
N GLU A 23 -2.13 -5.18 9.14
CA GLU A 23 -0.93 -5.46 9.91
C GLU A 23 0.29 -5.72 9.03
N GLY A 24 0.11 -6.48 7.94
CA GLY A 24 1.19 -6.73 7.00
C GLY A 24 1.63 -5.46 6.30
N LEU A 25 0.69 -4.62 5.88
CA LEU A 25 0.99 -3.34 5.26
C LEU A 25 1.71 -2.41 6.23
N LEU A 26 1.26 -2.35 7.48
CA LEU A 26 1.92 -1.54 8.51
C LEU A 26 3.37 -1.97 8.72
N THR A 27 3.60 -3.28 8.82
CA THR A 27 4.95 -3.82 8.96
C THR A 27 5.82 -3.44 7.76
N ALA A 28 5.26 -3.54 6.56
CA ALA A 28 5.99 -3.19 5.34
C ALA A 28 6.33 -1.70 5.28
N VAL A 29 5.42 -0.84 5.71
CA VAL A 29 5.66 0.61 5.75
C VAL A 29 6.80 0.95 6.69
N ASP A 30 6.77 0.41 7.91
CA ASP A 30 7.75 0.77 8.94
C ASP A 30 9.06 0.00 8.85
N ARG A 31 9.05 -1.21 8.32
CA ARG A 31 10.22 -2.11 8.34
C ARG A 31 10.61 -2.68 6.99
N GLY A 32 9.84 -2.40 5.97
CA GLY A 32 10.12 -2.90 4.63
C GLY A 32 11.19 -2.08 3.93
N SER A 33 11.35 -2.34 2.65
CA SER A 33 12.33 -1.69 1.80
C SER A 33 11.64 -1.16 0.54
N LEU A 34 12.41 -0.48 -0.32
CA LEU A 34 11.89 0.10 -1.54
C LEU A 34 11.13 -0.91 -2.43
N PRO A 35 11.63 -2.14 -2.65
CA PRO A 35 10.85 -3.12 -3.42
C PRO A 35 9.48 -3.43 -2.82
N ASP A 36 9.39 -3.50 -1.49
CA ASP A 36 8.12 -3.74 -0.82
C ASP A 36 7.15 -2.59 -1.04
N TRP A 37 7.64 -1.36 -0.90
CA TRP A 37 6.82 -0.16 -1.10
C TRP A 37 6.36 -0.01 -2.55
N ARG A 38 7.20 -0.41 -3.51
CA ARG A 38 6.81 -0.42 -4.93
C ARG A 38 5.69 -1.41 -5.21
N ARG A 39 5.75 -2.58 -4.57
CA ARG A 39 4.69 -3.57 -4.70
C ARG A 39 3.36 -3.04 -4.18
N ILE A 40 3.41 -2.35 -3.04
CA ILE A 40 2.23 -1.71 -2.46
C ILE A 40 1.69 -0.64 -3.41
N ALA A 41 2.55 0.22 -3.91
CA ALA A 41 2.15 1.28 -4.83
C ALA A 41 1.55 0.72 -6.12
N ASP A 42 2.12 -0.36 -6.65
CA ASP A 42 1.60 -1.01 -7.85
C ASP A 42 0.20 -1.59 -7.61
N ALA A 43 -0.02 -2.21 -6.45
CA ALA A 43 -1.33 -2.74 -6.09
C ALA A 43 -2.38 -1.62 -5.96
N VAL A 44 -1.98 -0.48 -5.39
CA VAL A 44 -2.85 0.69 -5.28
C VAL A 44 -3.21 1.24 -6.65
N ARG A 45 -2.23 1.31 -7.56
CA ARG A 45 -2.49 1.79 -8.92
C ARG A 45 -3.41 0.88 -9.70
N ALA A 46 -3.31 -0.42 -9.46
CA ALA A 46 -4.20 -1.39 -10.11
C ALA A 46 -5.65 -1.22 -9.66
N GLU A 47 -5.84 -0.96 -8.37
CA GLU A 47 -7.19 -0.77 -7.80
C GLU A 47 -7.18 0.36 -6.77
N PRO A 48 -7.26 1.64 -7.22
CA PRO A 48 -7.14 2.78 -6.30
C PRO A 48 -8.22 2.87 -5.22
N TRP A 49 -9.39 2.27 -5.48
CA TRP A 49 -10.49 2.22 -4.50
C TRP A 49 -10.70 0.82 -3.94
N GLY A 50 -9.75 -0.08 -4.20
CA GLY A 50 -9.84 -1.46 -3.76
C GLY A 50 -9.41 -1.67 -2.31
N PRO A 51 -9.43 -2.95 -1.86
CA PRO A 51 -9.10 -3.29 -0.47
C PRO A 51 -7.69 -2.87 -0.06
N VAL A 52 -6.70 -3.04 -0.92
CA VAL A 52 -5.31 -2.70 -0.58
C VAL A 52 -5.19 -1.21 -0.25
N ALA A 53 -5.77 -0.34 -1.08
CA ALA A 53 -5.72 1.10 -0.84
C ALA A 53 -6.40 1.47 0.48
N THR A 54 -7.56 0.89 0.76
CA THR A 54 -8.31 1.14 1.98
C THR A 54 -7.52 0.66 3.21
N GLU A 55 -7.02 -0.56 3.17
CA GLU A 55 -6.22 -1.12 4.26
C GLU A 55 -4.91 -0.35 4.45
N LEU A 56 -4.30 0.08 3.35
CA LEU A 56 -3.08 0.87 3.42
C LEU A 56 -3.33 2.19 4.15
N LEU A 57 -4.42 2.89 3.84
CA LEU A 57 -4.72 4.14 4.53
C LEU A 57 -4.90 3.93 6.04
N GLU A 58 -5.51 2.83 6.45
CA GLU A 58 -5.60 2.49 7.87
C GLU A 58 -4.22 2.24 8.47
N ALA A 59 -3.38 1.46 7.77
CA ALA A 59 -2.03 1.19 8.23
C ALA A 59 -1.21 2.46 8.36
N LEU A 60 -1.35 3.40 7.43
CA LEU A 60 -0.61 4.66 7.45
C LEU A 60 -0.97 5.54 8.65
N GLU A 61 -2.17 5.40 9.19
CA GLU A 61 -2.54 6.12 10.41
C GLU A 61 -1.78 5.61 11.63
N LEU A 62 -1.34 4.36 11.61
CA LEU A 62 -0.62 3.72 12.70
C LEU A 62 0.89 3.72 12.48
N ALA A 63 1.34 4.01 11.27
CA ALA A 63 2.75 3.90 10.90
C ALA A 63 3.60 4.96 11.56
N GLU A 64 4.83 4.59 11.90
CA GLU A 64 5.79 5.47 12.55
C GLU A 64 6.69 6.21 11.55
N ASP A 65 6.93 5.60 10.39
CA ASP A 65 7.79 6.21 9.36
C ASP A 65 7.02 7.29 8.60
N ARG A 66 7.31 8.54 8.92
CA ARG A 66 6.61 9.69 8.34
C ARG A 66 6.91 9.90 6.86
N GLY A 67 8.14 9.62 6.46
CA GLY A 67 8.55 9.80 5.07
C GLY A 67 7.85 8.83 4.14
N VAL A 68 7.87 7.54 4.49
CA VAL A 68 7.18 6.51 3.72
C VAL A 68 5.67 6.73 3.74
N THR A 69 5.13 7.08 4.91
CA THR A 69 3.70 7.38 5.06
C THR A 69 3.27 8.49 4.09
N ALA A 70 4.00 9.60 4.08
CA ALA A 70 3.67 10.71 3.19
C ALA A 70 3.73 10.32 1.73
N THR A 71 4.75 9.55 1.35
CA THR A 71 4.94 9.08 -0.02
C THR A 71 3.79 8.16 -0.46
N LEU A 72 3.43 7.20 0.39
CA LEU A 72 2.37 6.26 0.06
C LEU A 72 0.98 6.91 0.06
N ARG A 73 0.71 7.84 0.96
CA ARG A 73 -0.53 8.62 0.92
C ARG A 73 -0.67 9.38 -0.39
N ARG A 74 0.41 9.96 -0.83
CA ARG A 74 0.44 10.69 -2.10
C ARG A 74 0.18 9.74 -3.27
N ALA A 75 0.74 8.53 -3.21
CA ALA A 75 0.51 7.52 -4.23
C ALA A 75 -0.97 7.14 -4.33
N VAL A 76 -1.62 6.94 -3.19
CA VAL A 76 -3.07 6.65 -3.16
C VAL A 76 -3.87 7.80 -3.75
N ALA A 77 -3.60 9.02 -3.30
CA ALA A 77 -4.32 10.20 -3.78
C ALA A 77 -4.16 10.37 -5.29
N ARG A 78 -2.96 10.22 -5.79
CA ARG A 78 -2.67 10.36 -7.21
C ARG A 78 -3.37 9.28 -8.03
N ALA A 79 -3.34 8.04 -7.58
CA ALA A 79 -3.99 6.93 -8.27
C ALA A 79 -5.51 7.16 -8.36
N ARG A 80 -6.11 7.66 -7.28
CA ARG A 80 -7.54 7.96 -7.25
C ARG A 80 -7.91 9.12 -8.16
N GLU A 81 -7.07 10.15 -8.21
CA GLU A 81 -7.27 11.28 -9.12
C GLU A 81 -7.22 10.85 -10.58
N GLU A 82 -6.30 9.98 -10.93
CA GLU A 82 -6.18 9.47 -12.29
C GLU A 82 -7.44 8.72 -12.74
N VAL A 83 -8.03 7.93 -11.86
CA VAL A 83 -9.28 7.23 -12.15
C VAL A 83 -10.42 8.21 -12.34
N GLU A 84 -10.55 9.21 -11.48
CA GLU A 84 -11.58 10.24 -11.62
C GLU A 84 -11.43 11.03 -12.92
N GLN A 85 -10.20 11.36 -13.26
CA GLN A 85 -9.91 12.10 -14.48
C GLN A 85 -10.25 11.29 -15.73
N SER A 86 -9.91 9.99 -15.73
CA SER A 86 -10.27 9.10 -16.84
C SER A 86 -11.79 8.98 -17.01
N ALA A 87 -12.51 8.90 -15.90
CA ALA A 87 -13.98 8.83 -15.94
C ALA A 87 -14.59 10.09 -16.51
N ARG A 88 -14.00 11.26 -16.22
CA ARG A 88 -14.47 12.53 -16.78
C ARG A 88 -14.18 12.65 -18.26
N ASP A 89 -13.03 12.13 -18.69
CA ASP A 89 -12.62 12.20 -20.09
C ASP A 89 -13.46 11.30 -20.99
N GLU A 90 -14.09 10.27 -20.43
CA GLU A 90 -14.96 9.35 -21.18
C GLU A 90 -16.37 9.90 -21.42
N VAL A 91 -16.71 10.99 -20.79
CA VAL A 91 -18.02 11.64 -20.97
C VAL A 91 -17.96 12.70 -22.10
#